data_e5f1e9ecb2046c508a98d4ebcaa34758
#
_entry.id   e5f1e9ecb2046c508a98d4ebcaa34758
#
_cell.length_a   1.000
_cell.length_b   1.000
_cell.length_c   1.000
_cell.angle_alpha   90.00
_cell.angle_beta   90.00
_cell.angle_gamma   90.00
#
_symmetry.space_group_name_H-M   'P 1'
#
loop_
_entity.id
_entity.type
_entity.pdbx_description
1 polymer ?
#
loop_
_entity_poly.entity_id
_entity_poly.type
_entity_poly.pdbx_seq_one_letter_code
_entity_poly.pdbx_strand_id
1 'polypeptide(L)'
;MKPEVIRTNSFVESAARFIVDCAEEAIEERGHFRLSLSGGNTPKPVYQALSLMDCEWSKWIITFGDERCVPPDDVQSNYRMASESFLMVTTPGEVLRIRGEDPPDVAAQEYEEAVRYLARRFGEKRLAHDLILLGLGEDGHTASLFEGTEALTECERNVVSNFVPKFNTYRVTFTYPLINAARRVTFLVNDKKKSPIIEAILKGGSGYPAEGVKPNDGELLWFVGV
;
A
#
# COMPACT_ATOMS: atom_id res chain seq x y z
N MET A 1 8.13 11.97 -13.57
CA MET A 1 8.89 10.81 -14.11
C MET A 1 7.91 9.90 -14.86
N LYS A 2 8.34 9.19 -15.90
CA LYS A 2 7.43 8.25 -16.62
C LYS A 2 7.36 6.96 -15.80
N PRO A 3 6.16 6.40 -15.53
CA PRO A 3 6.04 5.14 -14.82
C PRO A 3 6.77 4.00 -15.53
N GLU A 4 7.42 3.13 -14.78
CA GLU A 4 7.99 1.89 -15.29
C GLU A 4 6.92 0.78 -15.25
N VAL A 5 6.88 -0.05 -16.30
CA VAL A 5 5.93 -1.18 -16.40
C VAL A 5 6.70 -2.48 -16.60
N ILE A 6 6.68 -3.32 -15.58
CA ILE A 6 7.29 -4.64 -15.58
C ILE A 6 6.21 -5.67 -15.87
N ARG A 7 6.27 -6.31 -17.04
CA ARG A 7 5.35 -7.38 -17.44
C ARG A 7 6.03 -8.73 -17.26
N THR A 8 5.37 -9.65 -16.57
CA THR A 8 5.99 -10.95 -16.25
C THR A 8 4.96 -12.08 -16.19
N ASN A 9 5.37 -13.27 -16.65
CA ASN A 9 4.61 -14.52 -16.48
C ASN A 9 4.84 -15.16 -15.10
N SER A 10 5.91 -14.77 -14.38
CA SER A 10 6.24 -15.22 -13.03
C SER A 10 5.92 -14.12 -12.02
N PHE A 11 4.66 -13.65 -12.04
CA PHE A 11 4.22 -12.47 -11.28
C PHE A 11 4.55 -12.56 -9.80
N VAL A 12 4.21 -13.69 -9.16
CA VAL A 12 4.35 -13.87 -7.71
C VAL A 12 5.81 -13.81 -7.29
N GLU A 13 6.66 -14.62 -7.94
CA GLU A 13 8.08 -14.74 -7.63
C GLU A 13 8.83 -13.44 -7.95
N SER A 14 8.51 -12.82 -9.09
CA SER A 14 9.13 -11.56 -9.52
C SER A 14 8.79 -10.41 -8.58
N ALA A 15 7.51 -10.30 -8.17
CA ALA A 15 7.09 -9.27 -7.23
C ALA A 15 7.66 -9.48 -5.82
N ALA A 16 7.70 -10.74 -5.34
CA ALA A 16 8.29 -11.04 -4.04
C ALA A 16 9.80 -10.73 -4.04
N ARG A 17 10.53 -11.12 -5.09
CA ARG A 17 11.97 -10.80 -5.22
C ARG A 17 12.22 -9.30 -5.26
N PHE A 18 11.43 -8.55 -6.03
CA PHE A 18 11.52 -7.10 -6.08
C PHE A 18 11.33 -6.44 -4.69
N ILE A 19 10.39 -6.94 -3.88
CA ILE A 19 10.19 -6.43 -2.51
C ILE A 19 11.45 -6.69 -1.66
N VAL A 20 12.06 -7.86 -1.78
CA VAL A 20 13.31 -8.19 -1.07
C VAL A 20 14.46 -7.30 -1.52
N ASP A 21 14.63 -7.10 -2.82
CA ASP A 21 15.68 -6.23 -3.37
C ASP A 21 15.52 -4.78 -2.85
N CYS A 22 14.29 -4.27 -2.77
CA CYS A 22 14.00 -2.97 -2.15
C CYS A 22 14.34 -2.95 -0.65
N ALA A 23 14.12 -4.06 0.05
CA ALA A 23 14.43 -4.16 1.48
C ALA A 23 15.95 -4.20 1.72
N GLU A 24 16.68 -4.99 0.95
CA GLU A 24 18.14 -5.08 1.02
C GLU A 24 18.77 -3.69 0.80
N GLU A 25 18.36 -2.98 -0.27
CA GLU A 25 18.81 -1.62 -0.57
C GLU A 25 18.49 -0.64 0.58
N ALA A 26 17.24 -0.65 1.06
CA ALA A 26 16.82 0.26 2.14
C ALA A 26 17.55 -0.01 3.46
N ILE A 27 17.80 -1.29 3.78
CA ILE A 27 18.50 -1.70 4.99
C ILE A 27 19.99 -1.33 4.91
N GLU A 28 20.64 -1.52 3.74
CA GLU A 28 22.03 -1.13 3.52
C GLU A 28 22.20 0.39 3.68
N GLU A 29 21.30 1.19 3.09
CA GLU A 29 21.41 2.64 3.10
C GLU A 29 20.96 3.30 4.39
N ARG A 30 19.93 2.77 5.06
CA ARG A 30 19.20 3.44 6.16
C ARG A 30 19.04 2.60 7.42
N GLY A 31 19.48 1.33 7.41
CA GLY A 31 19.39 0.41 8.54
C GLY A 31 17.99 -0.19 8.78
N HIS A 32 17.01 0.13 7.96
CA HIS A 32 15.62 -0.37 8.08
C HIS A 32 14.88 -0.28 6.74
N PHE A 33 13.79 -1.04 6.63
CA PHE A 33 12.89 -1.01 5.47
C PHE A 33 11.46 -0.72 5.90
N ARG A 34 10.86 0.34 5.36
CA ARG A 34 9.50 0.80 5.65
C ARG A 34 8.58 0.43 4.50
N LEU A 35 7.79 -0.63 4.71
CA LEU A 35 6.88 -1.19 3.73
C LEU A 35 5.42 -0.88 4.10
N SER A 36 4.66 -0.36 3.16
CA SER A 36 3.20 -0.32 3.28
C SER A 36 2.54 -1.40 2.45
N LEU A 37 1.68 -2.18 3.09
CA LEU A 37 0.98 -3.30 2.47
C LEU A 37 -0.35 -2.87 1.84
N SER A 38 -0.72 -3.51 0.75
CA SER A 38 -2.08 -3.48 0.21
C SER A 38 -2.85 -4.76 0.56
N GLY A 39 -4.16 -4.66 0.58
CA GLY A 39 -5.06 -5.80 0.71
C GLY A 39 -5.44 -6.44 -0.62
N GLY A 40 -6.25 -7.49 -0.53
CA GLY A 40 -6.86 -8.14 -1.67
C GLY A 40 -6.17 -9.43 -2.13
N ASN A 41 -6.73 -10.03 -3.19
CA ASN A 41 -6.32 -11.35 -3.65
C ASN A 41 -5.00 -11.36 -4.43
N THR A 42 -4.63 -10.23 -5.05
CA THR A 42 -3.40 -10.13 -5.85
C THR A 42 -2.13 -10.15 -4.99
N PRO A 43 -2.01 -9.38 -3.90
CA PRO A 43 -0.80 -9.40 -3.07
C PRO A 43 -0.69 -10.64 -2.17
N LYS A 44 -1.80 -11.31 -1.83
CA LYS A 44 -1.78 -12.48 -0.93
C LYS A 44 -0.76 -13.55 -1.33
N PRO A 45 -0.74 -14.09 -2.57
CA PRO A 45 0.28 -15.08 -2.97
C PRO A 45 1.70 -14.49 -3.00
N VAL A 46 1.86 -13.19 -3.26
CA VAL A 46 3.17 -12.52 -3.18
C VAL A 46 3.68 -12.52 -1.74
N TYR A 47 2.82 -12.22 -0.76
CA TYR A 47 3.18 -12.27 0.66
C TYR A 47 3.50 -13.70 1.13
N GLN A 48 2.78 -14.70 0.63
CA GLN A 48 3.10 -16.11 0.90
C GLN A 48 4.47 -16.50 0.34
N ALA A 49 4.81 -16.09 -0.89
CA ALA A 49 6.14 -16.32 -1.45
C ALA A 49 7.23 -15.58 -0.65
N LEU A 50 6.94 -14.34 -0.25
CA LEU A 50 7.83 -13.50 0.55
C LEU A 50 8.17 -14.16 1.91
N SER A 51 7.20 -14.83 2.54
CA SER A 51 7.41 -15.52 3.83
C SER A 51 8.42 -16.67 3.78
N LEU A 52 8.73 -17.16 2.58
CA LEU A 52 9.71 -18.23 2.35
C LEU A 52 11.10 -17.72 2.02
N MET A 53 11.28 -16.40 1.92
CA MET A 53 12.56 -15.78 1.58
C MET A 53 13.35 -15.46 2.85
N ASP A 54 14.67 -15.54 2.72
CA ASP A 54 15.58 -15.13 3.80
C ASP A 54 15.75 -13.61 3.78
N CYS A 55 15.27 -12.95 4.86
CA CYS A 55 15.28 -11.51 5.00
C CYS A 55 15.60 -11.10 6.44
N GLU A 56 16.20 -9.93 6.61
CA GLU A 56 16.41 -9.33 7.93
C GLU A 56 15.10 -8.74 8.50
N TRP A 57 14.10 -9.60 8.76
CA TRP A 57 12.75 -9.20 9.17
C TRP A 57 12.72 -8.24 10.35
N SER A 58 13.64 -8.37 11.29
CA SER A 58 13.75 -7.47 12.46
C SER A 58 14.00 -5.99 12.09
N LYS A 59 14.42 -5.73 10.86
CA LYS A 59 14.64 -4.36 10.32
C LYS A 59 13.45 -3.84 9.51
N TRP A 60 12.39 -4.64 9.35
CA TRP A 60 11.20 -4.25 8.61
C TRP A 60 10.21 -3.54 9.52
N ILE A 61 9.67 -2.43 9.03
CA ILE A 61 8.58 -1.65 9.64
C ILE A 61 7.41 -1.71 8.68
N ILE A 62 6.35 -2.37 9.10
CA ILE A 62 5.18 -2.65 8.27
C ILE A 62 4.04 -1.69 8.63
N THR A 63 3.43 -1.11 7.63
CA THR A 63 2.21 -0.31 7.69
C THR A 63 1.17 -0.84 6.71
N PHE A 64 -0.04 -0.29 6.73
CA PHE A 64 -1.13 -0.65 5.82
C PHE A 64 -1.62 0.59 5.09
N GLY A 65 -1.76 0.52 3.77
CA GLY A 65 -2.22 1.62 2.93
C GLY A 65 -3.71 1.94 3.11
N ASP A 66 -4.50 0.91 3.45
CA ASP A 66 -5.91 1.03 3.82
C ASP A 66 -6.35 -0.17 4.66
N GLU A 67 -7.49 -0.03 5.32
CA GLU A 67 -8.14 -1.11 6.05
C GLU A 67 -9.66 -0.96 6.00
N ARG A 68 -10.33 -2.09 6.14
CA ARG A 68 -11.78 -2.17 6.27
C ARG A 68 -12.16 -1.92 7.73
N CYS A 69 -13.26 -1.20 7.95
CA CYS A 69 -13.77 -0.96 9.30
C CYS A 69 -14.47 -2.21 9.83
N VAL A 70 -13.66 -3.21 10.17
CA VAL A 70 -14.06 -4.54 10.69
C VAL A 70 -13.07 -5.00 11.75
N PRO A 71 -13.42 -5.97 12.61
CA PRO A 71 -12.48 -6.60 13.54
C PRO A 71 -11.25 -7.19 12.83
N PRO A 72 -10.08 -7.26 13.52
CA PRO A 72 -8.82 -7.71 12.92
C PRO A 72 -8.80 -9.20 12.54
N ASP A 73 -9.77 -9.98 12.97
CA ASP A 73 -9.99 -11.38 12.64
C ASP A 73 -11.11 -11.60 11.60
N ASP A 74 -11.73 -10.52 11.11
CA ASP A 74 -12.73 -10.61 10.04
C ASP A 74 -12.08 -11.02 8.70
N VAL A 75 -12.82 -11.77 7.89
CA VAL A 75 -12.36 -12.26 6.58
C VAL A 75 -12.06 -11.12 5.58
N GLN A 76 -12.62 -9.94 5.80
CA GLN A 76 -12.38 -8.77 4.98
C GLN A 76 -11.16 -7.95 5.44
N SER A 77 -10.59 -8.22 6.63
CA SER A 77 -9.46 -7.46 7.16
C SER A 77 -8.18 -7.67 6.33
N ASN A 78 -7.57 -6.56 5.93
CA ASN A 78 -6.27 -6.56 5.27
C ASN A 78 -5.17 -7.03 6.24
N TYR A 79 -5.28 -6.63 7.51
CA TYR A 79 -4.38 -7.08 8.56
C TYR A 79 -4.44 -8.60 8.76
N ARG A 80 -5.65 -9.18 8.83
CA ARG A 80 -5.80 -10.65 8.90
C ARG A 80 -5.12 -11.33 7.73
N MET A 81 -5.41 -10.90 6.51
CA MET A 81 -4.83 -11.47 5.30
C MET A 81 -3.30 -11.44 5.33
N ALA A 82 -2.70 -10.30 5.73
CA ALA A 82 -1.25 -10.17 5.84
C ALA A 82 -0.69 -11.04 6.98
N SER A 83 -1.35 -11.08 8.14
CA SER A 83 -0.96 -11.91 9.28
C SER A 83 -0.88 -13.39 8.91
N GLU A 84 -1.94 -13.92 8.31
CA GLU A 84 -2.00 -15.32 7.86
C GLU A 84 -1.03 -15.62 6.71
N SER A 85 -0.70 -14.62 5.90
CA SER A 85 0.18 -14.80 4.73
C SER A 85 1.67 -14.80 5.09
N PHE A 86 2.11 -13.91 6.00
CA PHE A 86 3.54 -13.82 6.32
C PHE A 86 3.90 -13.22 7.69
N LEU A 87 3.11 -12.29 8.26
CA LEU A 87 3.53 -11.58 9.48
C LEU A 87 3.71 -12.51 10.69
N MET A 88 2.88 -13.57 10.80
CA MET A 88 2.96 -14.50 11.92
C MET A 88 4.20 -15.39 11.90
N VAL A 89 4.83 -15.57 10.75
CA VAL A 89 5.97 -16.49 10.57
C VAL A 89 7.30 -15.76 10.36
N THR A 90 7.26 -14.49 9.96
CA THR A 90 8.47 -13.71 9.61
C THR A 90 8.95 -12.77 10.73
N THR A 91 8.11 -12.46 11.71
CA THR A 91 8.42 -11.61 12.87
C THR A 91 9.08 -10.27 12.51
N PRO A 92 8.40 -9.38 11.74
CA PRO A 92 8.92 -8.04 11.46
C PRO A 92 9.23 -7.26 12.75
N GLY A 93 10.21 -6.34 12.67
CA GLY A 93 10.61 -5.53 13.82
C GLY A 93 9.50 -4.65 14.38
N GLU A 94 8.63 -4.15 13.50
CA GLU A 94 7.46 -3.34 13.89
C GLU A 94 6.31 -3.54 12.91
N VAL A 95 5.09 -3.62 13.44
CA VAL A 95 3.85 -3.67 12.64
C VAL A 95 2.86 -2.67 13.19
N LEU A 96 2.56 -1.64 12.40
CA LEU A 96 1.53 -0.64 12.70
C LEU A 96 0.28 -0.98 11.91
N ARG A 97 -0.73 -1.55 12.58
CA ARG A 97 -2.00 -1.84 11.95
C ARG A 97 -3.02 -0.70 12.13
N ILE A 98 -3.94 -0.59 11.22
CA ILE A 98 -5.14 0.23 11.37
C ILE A 98 -6.13 -0.54 12.25
N ARG A 99 -6.70 0.10 13.25
CA ARG A 99 -7.69 -0.49 14.17
C ARG A 99 -9.09 -0.38 13.58
N GLY A 100 -9.38 -1.21 12.58
CA GLY A 100 -10.66 -1.20 11.87
C GLY A 100 -11.89 -1.53 12.75
N GLU A 101 -11.68 -2.09 13.93
CA GLU A 101 -12.71 -2.36 14.95
C GLU A 101 -13.19 -1.12 15.69
N ASP A 102 -12.42 -0.03 15.65
CA ASP A 102 -12.80 1.24 16.29
C ASP A 102 -13.69 2.10 15.37
N PRO A 103 -14.36 3.12 15.90
CA PRO A 103 -15.09 4.08 15.08
C PRO A 103 -14.18 4.67 13.98
N PRO A 104 -14.63 4.77 12.72
CA PRO A 104 -13.77 5.09 11.58
C PRO A 104 -12.89 6.34 11.74
N ASP A 105 -13.46 7.41 12.31
CA ASP A 105 -12.73 8.67 12.53
C ASP A 105 -11.67 8.53 13.63
N VAL A 106 -11.96 7.74 14.67
CA VAL A 106 -11.02 7.46 15.76
C VAL A 106 -9.86 6.61 15.21
N ALA A 107 -10.17 5.53 14.49
CA ALA A 107 -9.16 4.68 13.85
C ALA A 107 -8.25 5.47 12.89
N ALA A 108 -8.84 6.38 12.11
CA ALA A 108 -8.08 7.23 11.19
C ALA A 108 -7.18 8.23 11.93
N GLN A 109 -7.68 8.85 13.01
CA GLN A 109 -6.90 9.78 13.81
C GLN A 109 -5.74 9.08 14.52
N GLU A 110 -5.98 7.96 15.17
CA GLU A 110 -4.93 7.19 15.87
C GLU A 110 -3.85 6.73 14.90
N TYR A 111 -4.25 6.28 13.70
CA TYR A 111 -3.30 5.83 12.71
C TYR A 111 -2.52 7.00 12.06
N GLU A 112 -3.16 8.15 11.85
CA GLU A 112 -2.49 9.40 11.45
C GLU A 112 -1.41 9.79 12.47
N GLU A 113 -1.71 9.71 13.77
CA GLU A 113 -0.76 10.01 14.84
C GLU A 113 0.40 9.01 14.87
N ALA A 114 0.12 7.71 14.67
CA ALA A 114 1.15 6.67 14.59
C ALA A 114 2.09 6.89 13.40
N VAL A 115 1.55 7.21 12.22
CA VAL A 115 2.32 7.53 11.01
C VAL A 115 3.16 8.80 11.21
N ARG A 116 2.60 9.84 11.82
CA ARG A 116 3.35 11.07 12.17
C ARG A 116 4.44 10.83 13.21
N TYR A 117 4.17 9.99 14.21
CA TYR A 117 5.19 9.60 15.18
C TYR A 117 6.36 8.89 14.50
N LEU A 118 6.05 7.95 13.60
CA LEU A 118 7.07 7.24 12.83
C LEU A 118 7.89 8.21 11.96
N ALA A 119 7.25 9.17 11.28
CA ALA A 119 7.96 10.20 10.53
C ALA A 119 8.94 11.01 11.40
N ARG A 120 8.47 11.48 12.58
CA ARG A 120 9.32 12.22 13.53
C ARG A 120 10.50 11.39 14.03
N ARG A 121 10.31 10.08 14.24
CA ARG A 121 11.39 9.16 14.67
C ARG A 121 12.53 9.13 13.65
N PHE A 122 12.23 9.33 12.37
CA PHE A 122 13.22 9.39 11.28
C PHE A 122 13.58 10.82 10.87
N GLY A 123 13.15 11.85 11.63
CA GLY A 123 13.46 13.25 11.31
C GLY A 123 12.74 13.78 10.07
N GLU A 124 11.66 13.14 9.64
CA GLU A 124 10.91 13.47 8.44
C GLU A 124 9.66 14.31 8.78
N LYS A 125 9.34 15.29 7.92
CA LYS A 125 8.09 16.06 8.04
C LYS A 125 6.86 15.20 7.72
N ARG A 126 7.00 14.30 6.74
CA ARG A 126 6.03 13.29 6.34
C ARG A 126 6.78 11.99 6.12
N LEU A 127 6.20 10.88 6.54
CA LEU A 127 6.81 9.57 6.42
C LEU A 127 7.05 9.22 4.94
N ALA A 128 8.32 9.06 4.57
CA ALA A 128 8.69 8.55 3.26
C ALA A 128 8.91 7.04 3.34
N HIS A 129 7.87 6.26 3.03
CA HIS A 129 8.02 4.80 2.92
C HIS A 129 9.08 4.47 1.86
N ASP A 130 9.84 3.41 2.11
CA ASP A 130 10.80 2.90 1.11
C ASP A 130 10.03 2.23 -0.04
N LEU A 131 8.93 1.54 0.29
CA LEU A 131 8.03 0.96 -0.69
C LEU A 131 6.57 1.02 -0.20
N ILE A 132 5.67 1.49 -1.07
CA ILE A 132 4.22 1.34 -0.90
C ILE A 132 3.71 0.38 -1.98
N LEU A 133 3.06 -0.69 -1.57
CA LEU A 133 2.34 -1.59 -2.47
C LEU A 133 0.89 -1.13 -2.61
N LEU A 134 0.41 -1.07 -3.83
CA LEU A 134 -0.97 -0.69 -4.16
C LEU A 134 -1.63 -1.76 -5.05
N GLY A 135 -2.91 -1.97 -4.83
CA GLY A 135 -3.78 -2.67 -5.78
C GLY A 135 -4.44 -1.72 -6.76
N LEU A 136 -5.08 -2.26 -7.79
CA LEU A 136 -5.91 -1.53 -8.74
C LEU A 136 -7.32 -2.15 -8.76
N GLY A 137 -8.35 -1.35 -8.51
CA GLY A 137 -9.74 -1.76 -8.66
C GLY A 137 -10.21 -1.79 -10.12
N GLU A 138 -11.33 -2.44 -10.41
CA GLU A 138 -11.95 -2.45 -11.73
C GLU A 138 -12.53 -1.07 -12.13
N ASP A 139 -12.74 -0.20 -11.16
CA ASP A 139 -13.16 1.19 -11.32
C ASP A 139 -11.97 2.18 -11.19
N GLY A 140 -10.77 1.69 -11.27
CA GLY A 140 -9.54 2.48 -11.20
C GLY A 140 -9.21 3.04 -9.81
N HIS A 141 -9.93 2.61 -8.74
CA HIS A 141 -9.54 2.99 -7.38
C HIS A 141 -8.24 2.30 -6.95
N THR A 142 -7.57 2.91 -5.98
CA THR A 142 -6.40 2.32 -5.30
C THR A 142 -6.45 2.63 -3.81
N ALA A 143 -5.85 1.79 -2.96
CA ALA A 143 -6.10 1.81 -1.53
C ALA A 143 -7.62 1.88 -1.27
N SER A 144 -8.12 2.85 -0.49
CA SER A 144 -9.55 3.16 -0.43
C SER A 144 -9.87 4.57 -0.95
N LEU A 145 -9.17 5.00 -2.00
CA LEU A 145 -9.38 6.25 -2.75
C LEU A 145 -10.33 5.95 -3.93
N PHE A 146 -11.63 6.20 -3.73
CA PHE A 146 -12.68 5.94 -4.72
C PHE A 146 -13.15 7.24 -5.37
N GLU A 147 -13.56 7.16 -6.64
CA GLU A 147 -14.13 8.29 -7.36
C GLU A 147 -15.33 8.90 -6.58
N GLY A 148 -15.38 10.23 -6.52
CA GLY A 148 -16.45 10.97 -5.85
C GLY A 148 -16.39 10.94 -4.32
N THR A 149 -15.33 10.44 -3.71
CA THR A 149 -15.17 10.45 -2.24
C THR A 149 -14.26 11.59 -1.76
N GLU A 150 -14.45 12.01 -0.50
CA GLU A 150 -13.73 13.13 0.10
C GLU A 150 -12.21 12.89 0.21
N ALA A 151 -11.79 11.63 0.38
CA ALA A 151 -10.37 11.28 0.49
C ALA A 151 -9.54 11.68 -0.74
N LEU A 152 -10.16 11.81 -1.93
CA LEU A 152 -9.46 12.24 -3.15
C LEU A 152 -9.01 13.70 -3.13
N THR A 153 -9.68 14.54 -2.33
CA THR A 153 -9.38 15.99 -2.24
C THR A 153 -8.59 16.34 -0.99
N GLU A 154 -8.27 15.35 -0.15
CA GLU A 154 -7.44 15.56 1.04
C GLU A 154 -6.01 15.90 0.63
N CYS A 155 -5.50 17.04 1.10
CA CYS A 155 -4.17 17.56 0.72
C CYS A 155 -3.22 17.78 1.89
N GLU A 156 -3.68 17.61 3.14
CA GLU A 156 -2.89 17.88 4.34
C GLU A 156 -2.61 16.65 5.17
N ARG A 157 -3.66 15.86 5.48
CA ARG A 157 -3.55 14.66 6.32
C ARG A 157 -2.93 13.50 5.57
N ASN A 158 -2.26 12.61 6.29
CA ASN A 158 -1.68 11.37 5.75
C ASN A 158 -2.71 10.26 5.69
N VAL A 159 -3.63 10.23 6.68
CA VAL A 159 -4.64 9.18 6.84
C VAL A 159 -6.00 9.82 7.10
N VAL A 160 -7.03 9.26 6.50
CA VAL A 160 -8.42 9.68 6.73
C VAL A 160 -9.36 8.49 6.79
N SER A 161 -10.49 8.67 7.50
CA SER A 161 -11.69 7.86 7.27
C SER A 161 -12.32 8.27 5.94
N ASN A 162 -12.85 7.33 5.19
CA ASN A 162 -13.48 7.59 3.90
C ASN A 162 -14.77 6.76 3.76
N PHE A 163 -15.92 7.42 3.65
CA PHE A 163 -17.16 6.72 3.33
C PHE A 163 -17.17 6.35 1.86
N VAL A 164 -17.38 5.07 1.57
CA VAL A 164 -17.43 4.53 0.22
C VAL A 164 -18.88 4.16 -0.14
N PRO A 165 -19.59 5.01 -0.89
CA PRO A 165 -21.01 4.80 -1.20
C PRO A 165 -21.29 3.46 -1.90
N LYS A 166 -20.38 3.04 -2.80
CA LYS A 166 -20.45 1.78 -3.53
C LYS A 166 -20.63 0.54 -2.63
N PHE A 167 -20.06 0.58 -1.42
CA PHE A 167 -20.11 -0.52 -0.44
C PHE A 167 -20.93 -0.15 0.80
N ASN A 168 -21.46 1.07 0.86
CA ASN A 168 -22.19 1.61 2.01
C ASN A 168 -21.43 1.39 3.33
N THR A 169 -20.12 1.65 3.34
CA THR A 169 -19.25 1.43 4.50
C THR A 169 -18.11 2.44 4.53
N TYR A 170 -17.52 2.59 5.72
CA TYR A 170 -16.29 3.35 5.88
C TYR A 170 -15.05 2.47 5.65
N ARG A 171 -13.97 3.14 5.30
CA ARG A 171 -12.61 2.64 5.21
C ARG A 171 -11.68 3.63 5.91
N VAL A 172 -10.54 3.16 6.38
CA VAL A 172 -9.42 4.04 6.74
C VAL A 172 -8.37 3.91 5.64
N THR A 173 -7.85 5.03 5.13
CA THR A 173 -6.98 5.01 3.95
C THR A 173 -5.86 6.05 4.02
N PHE A 174 -4.71 5.71 3.47
CA PHE A 174 -3.71 6.70 3.09
C PHE A 174 -4.28 7.66 2.06
N THR A 175 -3.79 8.89 2.11
CA THR A 175 -4.11 9.97 1.17
C THR A 175 -3.00 10.12 0.13
N TYR A 176 -3.24 10.85 -0.95
CA TYR A 176 -2.19 11.15 -1.94
C TYR A 176 -0.95 11.83 -1.33
N PRO A 177 -1.08 12.80 -0.40
CA PRO A 177 0.07 13.38 0.28
C PRO A 177 1.04 12.36 0.87
N LEU A 178 0.55 11.30 1.52
CA LEU A 178 1.40 10.27 2.08
C LEU A 178 1.93 9.30 1.04
N ILE A 179 1.05 8.85 0.14
CA ILE A 179 1.43 7.91 -0.92
C ILE A 179 2.52 8.54 -1.81
N ASN A 180 2.34 9.80 -2.19
CA ASN A 180 3.26 10.50 -3.08
C ASN A 180 4.55 10.98 -2.39
N ALA A 181 4.66 10.84 -1.06
CA ALA A 181 5.91 11.06 -0.34
C ALA A 181 6.83 9.82 -0.31
N ALA A 182 6.38 8.67 -0.79
CA ALA A 182 7.15 7.44 -0.80
C ALA A 182 8.33 7.50 -1.80
N ARG A 183 9.39 6.75 -1.50
CA ARG A 183 10.55 6.55 -2.39
C ARG A 183 10.19 5.68 -3.59
N ARG A 184 9.38 4.64 -3.36
CA ARG A 184 8.80 3.80 -4.41
C ARG A 184 7.33 3.54 -4.13
N VAL A 185 6.53 3.62 -5.19
CA VAL A 185 5.15 3.14 -5.18
C VAL A 185 5.00 2.10 -6.28
N THR A 186 4.48 0.94 -5.93
CA THR A 186 4.36 -0.16 -6.88
C THR A 186 2.94 -0.69 -6.91
N PHE A 187 2.31 -0.61 -8.07
CA PHE A 187 1.05 -1.29 -8.33
C PHE A 187 1.27 -2.77 -8.62
N LEU A 188 0.56 -3.63 -7.90
CA LEU A 188 0.51 -5.08 -8.13
C LEU A 188 -0.79 -5.43 -8.87
N VAL A 189 -0.71 -5.79 -10.13
CA VAL A 189 -1.89 -6.11 -10.95
C VAL A 189 -1.67 -7.43 -11.69
N ASN A 190 -2.37 -8.47 -11.26
CA ASN A 190 -2.34 -9.80 -11.87
C ASN A 190 -3.73 -10.19 -12.40
N ASP A 191 -4.28 -9.31 -13.22
CA ASP A 191 -5.57 -9.53 -13.89
C ASP A 191 -5.57 -8.84 -15.25
N LYS A 192 -5.56 -9.65 -16.31
CA LYS A 192 -5.56 -9.17 -17.70
C LYS A 192 -6.73 -8.27 -18.05
N LYS A 193 -7.88 -8.42 -17.36
CA LYS A 193 -9.07 -7.56 -17.57
C LYS A 193 -8.81 -6.09 -17.23
N LYS A 194 -7.79 -5.83 -16.41
CA LYS A 194 -7.41 -4.46 -16.01
C LYS A 194 -6.46 -3.76 -16.99
N SER A 195 -5.99 -4.45 -18.03
CA SER A 195 -5.10 -3.86 -19.04
C SER A 195 -5.65 -2.56 -19.64
N PRO A 196 -6.93 -2.43 -20.03
CA PRO A 196 -7.47 -1.17 -20.55
C PRO A 196 -7.42 -0.02 -19.54
N ILE A 197 -7.63 -0.32 -18.24
CA ILE A 197 -7.56 0.69 -17.17
C ILE A 197 -6.12 1.14 -16.99
N ILE A 198 -5.16 0.21 -16.95
CA ILE A 198 -3.73 0.52 -16.86
C ILE A 198 -3.29 1.40 -18.03
N GLU A 199 -3.68 1.05 -19.26
CA GLU A 199 -3.35 1.82 -20.46
C GLU A 199 -3.93 3.24 -20.42
N ALA A 200 -5.18 3.40 -19.96
CA ALA A 200 -5.81 4.68 -19.79
C ALA A 200 -5.06 5.56 -18.76
N ILE A 201 -4.69 4.99 -17.60
CA ILE A 201 -3.91 5.68 -16.57
C ILE A 201 -2.54 6.10 -17.09
N LEU A 202 -1.82 5.18 -17.75
CA LEU A 202 -0.48 5.45 -18.30
C LEU A 202 -0.47 6.50 -19.41
N LYS A 203 -1.59 6.62 -20.16
CA LYS A 203 -1.79 7.66 -21.18
C LYS A 203 -2.05 9.03 -20.54
N GLY A 204 -2.65 9.05 -19.36
CA GLY A 204 -3.05 10.24 -18.62
C GLY A 204 -4.38 10.82 -19.05
N GLY A 205 -5.03 11.55 -18.13
CA GLY A 205 -6.34 12.16 -18.36
C GLY A 205 -7.53 11.21 -18.27
N SER A 206 -7.32 10.05 -17.66
CA SER A 206 -8.37 9.03 -17.48
C SER A 206 -9.38 9.42 -16.40
N GLY A 207 -8.98 10.22 -15.42
CA GLY A 207 -9.77 10.57 -14.23
C GLY A 207 -9.84 9.47 -13.19
N TYR A 208 -9.22 8.32 -13.40
CA TYR A 208 -9.19 7.25 -12.41
C TYR A 208 -8.40 7.66 -11.16
N PRO A 209 -8.87 7.30 -9.94
CA PRO A 209 -8.14 7.63 -8.71
C PRO A 209 -6.67 7.18 -8.70
N ALA A 210 -6.36 6.00 -9.27
CA ALA A 210 -4.98 5.53 -9.35
C ALA A 210 -4.05 6.46 -10.16
N GLU A 211 -4.58 7.31 -11.04
CA GLU A 211 -3.80 8.31 -11.79
C GLU A 211 -3.25 9.45 -10.90
N GLY A 212 -3.86 9.66 -9.72
CA GLY A 212 -3.39 10.62 -8.72
C GLY A 212 -2.13 10.17 -7.97
N VAL A 213 -1.72 8.91 -8.12
CA VAL A 213 -0.48 8.38 -7.55
C VAL A 213 0.69 8.85 -8.41
N LYS A 214 1.43 9.86 -7.90
CA LYS A 214 2.54 10.51 -8.59
C LYS A 214 3.62 10.86 -7.56
N PRO A 215 4.50 9.91 -7.20
CA PRO A 215 5.55 10.17 -6.22
C PRO A 215 6.33 11.44 -6.57
N ASN A 216 6.52 12.31 -5.56
CA ASN A 216 7.11 13.64 -5.77
C ASN A 216 8.57 13.54 -6.24
N ASP A 217 9.38 12.78 -5.49
CA ASP A 217 10.81 12.57 -5.76
C ASP A 217 11.13 11.06 -5.88
N GLY A 218 10.11 10.23 -5.96
CA GLY A 218 10.21 8.78 -5.95
C GLY A 218 9.88 8.13 -7.30
N GLU A 219 9.88 6.81 -7.32
CA GLU A 219 9.62 5.98 -8.48
C GLU A 219 8.18 5.43 -8.45
N LEU A 220 7.57 5.34 -9.64
CA LEU A 220 6.28 4.68 -9.83
C LEU A 220 6.44 3.48 -10.75
N LEU A 221 6.14 2.29 -10.25
CA LEU A 221 6.24 1.04 -10.96
C LEU A 221 4.88 0.35 -11.07
N TRP A 222 4.72 -0.41 -12.14
CA TRP A 222 3.57 -1.29 -12.37
C TRP A 222 4.08 -2.71 -12.59
N PHE A 223 3.83 -3.62 -11.65
CA PHE A 223 3.99 -5.05 -11.85
C PHE A 223 2.71 -5.62 -12.43
N VAL A 224 2.80 -6.14 -13.65
CA VAL A 224 1.63 -6.63 -14.41
C VAL A 224 1.86 -8.08 -14.81
N GLY A 225 0.99 -8.96 -14.34
CA GLY A 225 0.96 -10.35 -14.80
C GLY A 225 0.45 -10.47 -16.25
N VAL A 226 1.05 -11.35 -17.05
CA VAL A 226 0.74 -11.57 -18.48
C VAL A 226 0.39 -13.01 -18.78
#